data_862f67b1dde7deb6490196e7df9c3aa1
#
_entry.id   862f67b1dde7deb6490196e7df9c3aa1
#
_cell.length_a   1.000
_cell.length_b   1.000
_cell.length_c   1.000
_cell.angle_alpha   90.00
_cell.angle_beta   90.00
_cell.angle_gamma   90.00
#
_symmetry.space_group_name_H-M   'P 1'
#
loop_
_entity.id
_entity.type
_entity.pdbx_description
1 polymer ?
#
loop_
_entity_poly.entity_id
_entity_poly.type
_entity_poly.pdbx_seq_one_letter_code
_entity_poly.pdbx_strand_id
1 'polypeptide(L)'
;AIARQLYEVPIPQQYDVAIGGMGFPKDSNLYQASRGASYLFFAPTPVVRPGGFLIVPARCQEGPGEGVGEQRFFRALREAESPSALVDKVRREGLQPGEQRAYVMACVLKEASVVIVGAESPEMVRQAKMIPAQTMEEALQLAAAKLGRELDVLIVPHALLTLPIVGGA
;
A
#
# COMPACT_ATOMS: atom_id res chain seq x y z
N ALA A 1 17.92 19.75 -4.90
CA ALA A 1 19.16 19.11 -4.44
C ALA A 1 19.04 18.63 -2.98
N ILE A 2 18.69 19.49 -2.01
CA ILE A 2 18.66 19.14 -0.57
C ILE A 2 17.65 18.03 -0.26
N ALA A 3 16.44 18.08 -0.79
CA ALA A 3 15.41 17.06 -0.52
C ALA A 3 15.84 15.65 -0.93
N ARG A 4 16.54 15.51 -2.06
CA ARG A 4 17.09 14.23 -2.50
C ARG A 4 18.06 13.65 -1.48
N GLN A 5 18.99 14.45 -1.00
CA GLN A 5 19.99 14.02 0.01
C GLN A 5 19.35 13.57 1.33
N LEU A 6 18.16 14.10 1.66
CA LEU A 6 17.47 13.77 2.90
C LEU A 6 16.58 12.52 2.80
N TYR A 7 16.01 12.26 1.63
CA TYR A 7 14.94 11.23 1.50
C TYR A 7 15.32 10.07 0.59
N GLU A 8 16.23 10.26 -0.37
CA GLU A 8 16.65 9.20 -1.28
C GLU A 8 17.57 8.19 -0.57
N VAL A 9 17.20 6.93 -0.65
CA VAL A 9 18.01 5.81 -0.13
C VAL A 9 18.22 4.83 -1.28
N PRO A 10 19.47 4.62 -1.74
CA PRO A 10 19.73 3.66 -2.78
C PRO A 10 19.49 2.24 -2.28
N ILE A 11 18.82 1.43 -3.10
CA ILE A 11 18.61 0.01 -2.86
C ILE A 11 19.08 -0.77 -4.10
N PRO A 12 19.69 -1.95 -3.92
CA PRO A 12 20.37 -2.64 -5.02
C PRO A 12 19.42 -3.21 -6.06
N GLN A 13 18.21 -3.57 -5.69
CA GLN A 13 17.27 -4.29 -6.56
C GLN A 13 15.82 -4.08 -6.14
N GLN A 14 14.87 -4.60 -6.93
CA GLN A 14 13.50 -4.81 -6.50
C GLN A 14 13.40 -6.06 -5.62
N TYR A 15 12.43 -6.09 -4.73
CA TYR A 15 12.20 -7.14 -3.75
C TYR A 15 10.88 -7.87 -4.00
N ASP A 16 10.69 -9.04 -3.39
CA ASP A 16 9.42 -9.76 -3.44
C ASP A 16 8.39 -9.14 -2.50
N VAL A 17 8.88 -8.64 -1.36
CA VAL A 17 8.09 -8.02 -0.31
C VAL A 17 8.75 -6.71 0.10
N ALA A 18 7.95 -5.65 0.28
CA ALA A 18 8.38 -4.44 0.97
C ALA A 18 7.46 -4.17 2.17
N ILE A 19 8.05 -4.03 3.35
CA ILE A 19 7.35 -3.70 4.59
C ILE A 19 7.51 -2.22 4.87
N GLY A 20 6.40 -1.47 4.84
CA GLY A 20 6.40 -0.03 5.05
C GLY A 20 5.87 0.36 6.41
N GLY A 21 6.74 0.80 7.32
CA GLY A 21 6.34 1.37 8.61
C GLY A 21 5.73 2.76 8.45
N MET A 22 4.60 2.99 9.10
CA MET A 22 3.88 4.28 9.06
C MET A 22 4.01 5.07 10.35
N GLY A 23 3.91 4.39 11.50
CA GLY A 23 3.90 4.98 12.81
C GLY A 23 2.64 5.82 13.11
N PHE A 24 2.41 6.02 14.40
CA PHE A 24 1.32 6.88 14.87
C PHE A 24 1.58 8.35 14.49
N PRO A 25 0.55 9.10 14.07
CA PRO A 25 -0.86 8.73 13.92
C PRO A 25 -1.25 8.21 12.52
N LYS A 26 -0.30 7.89 11.66
CA LYS A 26 -0.60 7.49 10.27
C LYS A 26 -1.09 6.05 10.13
N ASP A 27 -0.94 5.25 11.16
CA ASP A 27 -1.45 3.89 11.27
C ASP A 27 -2.88 3.82 11.88
N SER A 28 -3.46 4.97 12.27
CA SER A 28 -4.77 5.00 12.95
C SER A 28 -5.95 4.69 12.05
N ASN A 29 -5.85 4.92 10.74
CA ASN A 29 -6.91 4.60 9.78
C ASN A 29 -6.38 4.09 8.44
N LEU A 30 -7.24 3.39 7.71
CA LEU A 30 -6.88 2.73 6.46
C LEU A 30 -6.45 3.70 5.36
N TYR A 31 -7.10 4.86 5.26
CA TYR A 31 -6.75 5.88 4.28
C TYR A 31 -5.30 6.34 4.45
N GLN A 32 -4.89 6.64 5.68
CA GLN A 32 -3.52 7.07 5.96
C GLN A 32 -2.53 5.90 5.80
N ALA A 33 -2.85 4.74 6.37
CA ALA A 33 -2.00 3.55 6.30
C ALA A 33 -1.71 3.13 4.84
N SER A 34 -2.70 3.20 3.96
CA SER A 34 -2.55 2.86 2.53
C SER A 34 -1.49 3.70 1.81
N ARG A 35 -1.10 4.86 2.37
CA ARG A 35 -0.03 5.70 1.80
C ARG A 35 1.33 4.99 1.86
N GLY A 36 1.59 4.18 2.89
CA GLY A 36 2.82 3.39 2.97
C GLY A 36 3.03 2.51 1.75
N ALA A 37 2.00 1.77 1.36
CA ALA A 37 2.04 0.94 0.17
C ALA A 37 2.23 1.76 -1.12
N SER A 38 1.44 2.83 -1.29
CA SER A 38 1.51 3.60 -2.54
C SER A 38 2.80 4.39 -2.70
N TYR A 39 3.43 4.87 -1.63
CA TYR A 39 4.70 5.59 -1.72
C TYR A 39 5.84 4.66 -2.14
N LEU A 40 5.84 3.43 -1.64
CA LEU A 40 6.80 2.41 -2.07
C LEU A 40 6.57 1.94 -3.51
N PHE A 41 5.31 1.87 -3.94
CA PHE A 41 4.96 1.48 -5.29
C PHE A 41 5.26 2.57 -6.32
N PHE A 42 4.94 3.83 -6.02
CA PHE A 42 5.17 4.99 -6.90
C PHE A 42 6.51 5.69 -6.65
N ALA A 43 7.47 5.02 -6.01
CA ALA A 43 8.87 5.41 -6.09
C ALA A 43 9.30 5.48 -7.58
N PRO A 44 10.40 6.15 -7.95
CA PRO A 44 10.83 6.27 -9.34
C PRO A 44 10.87 4.94 -10.11
N THR A 45 11.20 3.86 -9.39
CA THR A 45 10.97 2.47 -9.80
C THR A 45 10.26 1.79 -8.63
N PRO A 46 9.17 1.01 -8.85
CA PRO A 46 8.53 0.27 -7.79
C PRO A 46 9.54 -0.58 -7.01
N VAL A 47 9.45 -0.54 -5.68
CA VAL A 47 10.41 -1.29 -4.84
C VAL A 47 10.16 -2.80 -4.86
N VAL A 48 8.94 -3.21 -5.24
CA VAL A 48 8.59 -4.61 -5.39
C VAL A 48 8.52 -5.02 -6.87
N ARG A 49 8.87 -6.27 -7.13
CA ARG A 49 8.71 -6.91 -8.43
C ARG A 49 7.23 -6.99 -8.82
N PRO A 50 6.87 -7.10 -10.11
CA PRO A 50 5.48 -7.33 -10.53
C PRO A 50 4.85 -8.52 -9.78
N GLY A 51 3.65 -8.34 -9.24
CA GLY A 51 2.96 -9.33 -8.40
C GLY A 51 3.47 -9.45 -6.97
N GLY A 52 4.44 -8.64 -6.57
CA GLY A 52 5.00 -8.61 -5.22
C GLY A 52 4.03 -8.10 -4.15
N PHE A 53 4.51 -8.04 -2.93
CA PHE A 53 3.71 -7.69 -1.75
C PHE A 53 4.20 -6.39 -1.09
N LEU A 54 3.25 -5.54 -0.76
CA LEU A 54 3.44 -4.35 0.06
C LEU A 54 2.74 -4.58 1.39
N ILE A 55 3.49 -4.70 2.46
CA ILE A 55 2.97 -5.00 3.80
C ILE A 55 3.06 -3.74 4.65
N VAL A 56 1.95 -3.35 5.26
CA VAL A 56 1.85 -2.16 6.10
C VAL A 56 1.29 -2.55 7.46
N PRO A 57 2.12 -2.51 8.52
CA PRO A 57 1.63 -2.63 9.89
C PRO A 57 0.79 -1.40 10.25
N ALA A 58 -0.49 -1.61 10.56
CA ALA A 58 -1.40 -0.53 10.91
C ALA A 58 -2.61 -1.06 11.67
N ARG A 59 -2.87 -0.48 12.83
CA ARG A 59 -3.97 -0.86 13.71
C ARG A 59 -5.34 -0.45 13.15
N CYS A 60 -5.40 0.67 12.44
CA CYS A 60 -6.62 1.20 11.82
C CYS A 60 -7.81 1.27 12.79
N GLN A 61 -7.60 1.69 14.05
CA GLN A 61 -8.64 1.78 15.08
C GLN A 61 -9.73 2.80 14.75
N GLU A 62 -9.44 3.79 13.89
CA GLU A 62 -10.41 4.75 13.36
C GLU A 62 -11.08 4.25 12.06
N GLY A 63 -10.99 2.95 11.77
CA GLY A 63 -11.56 2.36 10.57
C GLY A 63 -10.98 2.94 9.28
N PRO A 64 -11.83 3.33 8.30
CA PRO A 64 -11.36 3.94 7.06
C PRO A 64 -10.89 5.38 7.23
N GLY A 65 -11.20 6.01 8.37
CA GLY A 65 -11.04 7.41 8.69
C GLY A 65 -12.39 8.15 8.72
N GLU A 66 -12.46 9.27 9.45
CA GLU A 66 -13.71 10.02 9.68
C GLU A 66 -13.95 11.12 8.65
N GLY A 67 -12.91 11.58 7.96
CA GLY A 67 -12.99 12.66 7.00
C GLY A 67 -13.76 12.28 5.72
N VAL A 68 -14.39 13.26 5.09
CA VAL A 68 -15.16 13.05 3.85
C VAL A 68 -14.32 12.38 2.75
N GLY A 69 -13.04 12.77 2.61
CA GLY A 69 -12.13 12.17 1.63
C GLY A 69 -11.78 10.72 1.97
N GLU A 70 -11.64 10.40 3.25
CA GLU A 70 -11.36 9.06 3.76
C GLU A 70 -12.54 8.12 3.53
N GLN A 71 -13.75 8.60 3.80
CA GLN A 71 -14.99 7.86 3.53
C GLN A 71 -15.21 7.64 2.03
N ARG A 72 -14.92 8.63 1.19
CA ARG A 72 -15.01 8.48 -0.28
C ARG A 72 -13.99 7.48 -0.81
N PHE A 73 -12.76 7.52 -0.31
CA PHE A 73 -11.73 6.54 -0.62
C PHE A 73 -12.19 5.11 -0.36
N PHE A 74 -12.69 4.87 0.84
CA PHE A 74 -13.14 3.53 1.24
C PHE A 74 -14.35 3.08 0.43
N ARG A 75 -15.34 3.96 0.26
CA ARG A 75 -16.54 3.67 -0.54
C ARG A 75 -16.17 3.29 -1.97
N ALA A 76 -15.32 4.08 -2.63
CA ALA A 76 -14.94 3.83 -4.02
C ALA A 76 -14.24 2.46 -4.20
N LEU A 77 -13.36 2.07 -3.28
CA LEU A 77 -12.73 0.75 -3.30
C LEU A 77 -13.72 -0.38 -3.00
N ARG A 78 -14.60 -0.19 -2.03
CA ARG A 78 -15.60 -1.19 -1.62
C ARG A 78 -16.59 -1.48 -2.73
N GLU A 79 -17.14 -0.44 -3.36
CA GLU A 79 -18.19 -0.53 -4.39
C GLU A 79 -17.64 -0.99 -5.74
N ALA A 80 -16.36 -0.83 -5.99
CA ALA A 80 -15.75 -1.32 -7.22
C ALA A 80 -15.79 -2.86 -7.27
N GLU A 81 -16.12 -3.41 -8.43
CA GLU A 81 -16.07 -4.85 -8.69
C GLU A 81 -14.63 -5.38 -8.52
N SER A 82 -13.66 -4.64 -9.07
CA SER A 82 -12.24 -4.94 -8.98
C SER A 82 -11.40 -3.67 -9.02
N PRO A 83 -10.11 -3.72 -8.61
CA PRO A 83 -9.20 -2.60 -8.81
C PRO A 83 -9.10 -2.15 -10.27
N SER A 84 -9.08 -3.09 -11.21
CA SER A 84 -9.08 -2.78 -12.64
C SER A 84 -10.33 -2.03 -13.08
N ALA A 85 -11.52 -2.48 -12.65
CA ALA A 85 -12.77 -1.83 -12.97
C ALA A 85 -12.82 -0.37 -12.47
N LEU A 86 -12.27 -0.10 -11.27
CA LEU A 86 -12.16 1.26 -10.75
C LEU A 86 -11.23 2.13 -11.61
N VAL A 87 -10.07 1.61 -11.99
CA VAL A 87 -9.13 2.32 -12.86
C VAL A 87 -9.78 2.65 -14.21
N ASP A 88 -10.48 1.67 -14.81
CA ASP A 88 -11.13 1.86 -16.11
C ASP A 88 -12.32 2.84 -16.03
N LYS A 89 -13.10 2.79 -14.94
CA LYS A 89 -14.15 3.77 -14.68
C LYS A 89 -13.58 5.18 -14.63
N VAL A 90 -12.53 5.39 -13.83
CA VAL A 90 -11.90 6.72 -13.69
C VAL A 90 -11.32 7.22 -15.02
N ARG A 91 -10.74 6.33 -15.82
CA ARG A 91 -10.21 6.71 -17.15
C ARG A 91 -11.31 7.16 -18.13
N ARG A 92 -12.51 6.58 -18.03
CA ARG A 92 -13.64 6.96 -18.89
C ARG A 92 -14.38 8.20 -18.39
N GLU A 93 -14.60 8.30 -17.09
CA GLU A 93 -15.55 9.25 -16.49
C GLU A 93 -14.87 10.40 -15.75
N GLY A 94 -13.54 10.30 -15.55
CA GLY A 94 -12.79 11.23 -14.72
C GLY A 94 -12.91 10.93 -13.23
N LEU A 95 -12.19 11.72 -12.42
CA LEU A 95 -12.20 11.61 -10.95
C LEU A 95 -13.27 12.52 -10.35
N GLN A 96 -14.06 11.99 -9.45
CA GLN A 96 -14.88 12.82 -8.58
C GLN A 96 -14.03 13.40 -7.44
N PRO A 97 -14.37 14.57 -6.90
CA PRO A 97 -13.65 15.16 -5.78
C PRO A 97 -13.54 14.19 -4.59
N GLY A 98 -12.32 13.93 -4.14
CA GLY A 98 -12.02 13.03 -3.02
C GLY A 98 -11.78 11.55 -3.40
N GLU A 99 -11.88 11.18 -4.67
CA GLU A 99 -11.63 9.80 -5.13
C GLU A 99 -10.19 9.55 -5.60
N GLN A 100 -9.35 10.57 -5.68
CA GLN A 100 -7.98 10.47 -6.19
C GLN A 100 -7.18 9.38 -5.47
N ARG A 101 -7.36 9.28 -4.17
CA ARG A 101 -6.66 8.29 -3.36
C ARG A 101 -7.09 6.86 -3.66
N ALA A 102 -8.39 6.64 -3.92
CA ALA A 102 -8.92 5.35 -4.31
C ALA A 102 -8.35 4.90 -5.67
N TYR A 103 -8.28 5.83 -6.63
CA TYR A 103 -7.65 5.57 -7.93
C TYR A 103 -6.18 5.18 -7.79
N VAL A 104 -5.41 5.93 -6.98
CA VAL A 104 -4.01 5.61 -6.70
C VAL A 104 -3.87 4.21 -6.11
N MET A 105 -4.70 3.86 -5.13
CA MET A 105 -4.67 2.51 -4.54
C MET A 105 -5.13 1.43 -5.51
N ALA A 106 -6.12 1.70 -6.34
CA ALA A 106 -6.53 0.75 -7.38
C ALA A 106 -5.40 0.46 -8.38
N CYS A 107 -4.61 1.47 -8.74
CA CYS A 107 -3.42 1.26 -9.57
C CYS A 107 -2.39 0.35 -8.88
N VAL A 108 -2.14 0.53 -7.58
CA VAL A 108 -1.27 -0.36 -6.81
C VAL A 108 -1.80 -1.79 -6.79
N LEU A 109 -3.09 -1.95 -6.44
CA LEU A 109 -3.73 -3.25 -6.27
C LEU A 109 -3.86 -4.07 -7.57
N LYS A 110 -3.74 -3.44 -8.72
CA LYS A 110 -3.64 -4.12 -10.02
C LYS A 110 -2.32 -4.87 -10.20
N GLU A 111 -1.24 -4.33 -9.66
CA GLU A 111 0.12 -4.76 -9.95
C GLU A 111 0.79 -5.47 -8.75
N ALA A 112 0.30 -5.21 -7.54
CA ALA A 112 0.86 -5.74 -6.30
C ALA A 112 -0.23 -6.11 -5.30
N SER A 113 0.08 -7.03 -4.39
CA SER A 113 -0.77 -7.34 -3.24
C SER A 113 -0.45 -6.38 -2.09
N VAL A 114 -1.49 -5.81 -1.47
CA VAL A 114 -1.33 -4.96 -0.29
C VAL A 114 -1.87 -5.70 0.93
N VAL A 115 -1.03 -5.87 1.94
CA VAL A 115 -1.38 -6.52 3.21
C VAL A 115 -1.36 -5.49 4.32
N ILE A 116 -2.44 -5.42 5.10
CA ILE A 116 -2.51 -4.60 6.32
C ILE A 116 -2.41 -5.54 7.53
N VAL A 117 -1.41 -5.32 8.35
CA VAL A 117 -1.14 -6.19 9.51
C VAL A 117 -1.64 -5.53 10.79
N GLY A 118 -2.43 -6.27 11.57
CA GLY A 118 -2.90 -5.87 12.89
C GLY A 118 -4.10 -4.93 12.89
N ALA A 119 -4.81 -4.79 11.76
CA ALA A 119 -6.01 -3.96 11.68
C ALA A 119 -7.13 -4.52 12.59
N GLU A 120 -7.78 -3.64 13.37
CA GLU A 120 -8.89 -4.03 14.27
C GLU A 120 -10.12 -4.57 13.51
N SER A 121 -10.31 -4.14 12.26
CA SER A 121 -11.37 -4.65 11.40
C SER A 121 -10.80 -5.32 10.14
N PRO A 122 -10.53 -6.63 10.18
CA PRO A 122 -10.08 -7.38 8.99
C PRO A 122 -11.09 -7.30 7.82
N GLU A 123 -12.36 -7.23 8.12
CA GLU A 123 -13.41 -7.15 7.10
C GLU A 123 -13.37 -5.83 6.33
N MET A 124 -13.12 -4.72 7.01
CA MET A 124 -12.90 -3.42 6.35
C MET A 124 -11.72 -3.48 5.36
N VAL A 125 -10.63 -4.14 5.74
CA VAL A 125 -9.45 -4.31 4.89
C VAL A 125 -9.80 -5.11 3.63
N ARG A 126 -10.56 -6.21 3.76
CA ARG A 126 -11.04 -7.02 2.62
C ARG A 126 -11.95 -6.22 1.70
N GLN A 127 -12.89 -5.46 2.27
CA GLN A 127 -13.78 -4.60 1.50
C GLN A 127 -13.03 -3.56 0.67
N ALA A 128 -11.90 -3.08 1.16
CA ALA A 128 -10.99 -2.20 0.42
C ALA A 128 -10.09 -2.94 -0.60
N LYS A 129 -10.36 -4.23 -0.88
CA LYS A 129 -9.59 -5.07 -1.82
C LYS A 129 -8.15 -5.33 -1.38
N MET A 130 -7.86 -5.15 -0.09
CA MET A 130 -6.57 -5.45 0.53
C MET A 130 -6.66 -6.74 1.34
N ILE A 131 -5.53 -7.29 1.73
CA ILE A 131 -5.43 -8.54 2.48
C ILE A 131 -5.19 -8.21 3.96
N PRO A 132 -6.05 -8.61 4.89
CA PRO A 132 -5.75 -8.50 6.31
C PRO A 132 -4.85 -9.65 6.77
N ALA A 133 -3.92 -9.36 7.66
CA ALA A 133 -3.17 -10.34 8.43
C ALA A 133 -3.13 -9.91 9.91
N GLN A 134 -3.15 -10.86 10.83
CA GLN A 134 -3.10 -10.56 12.27
C GLN A 134 -1.66 -10.29 12.72
N THR A 135 -0.70 -11.01 12.14
CA THR A 135 0.71 -10.90 12.48
C THR A 135 1.57 -10.71 11.23
N MET A 136 2.78 -10.21 11.43
CA MET A 136 3.77 -10.09 10.36
C MET A 136 4.16 -11.47 9.80
N GLU A 137 4.22 -12.47 10.66
CA GLU A 137 4.50 -13.85 10.26
C GLU A 137 3.43 -14.37 9.30
N GLU A 138 2.15 -14.18 9.63
CA GLU A 138 1.03 -14.53 8.73
C GLU A 138 1.16 -13.82 7.38
N ALA A 139 1.45 -12.52 7.38
CA ALA A 139 1.62 -11.75 6.16
C ALA A 139 2.76 -12.29 5.27
N LEU A 140 3.89 -12.65 5.86
CA LEU A 140 5.03 -13.24 5.15
C LEU A 140 4.73 -14.65 4.64
N GLN A 141 4.01 -15.47 5.41
CA GLN A 141 3.56 -16.80 4.98
C GLN A 141 2.61 -16.71 3.79
N LEU A 142 1.67 -15.76 3.78
CA LEU A 142 0.80 -15.48 2.64
C LEU A 142 1.58 -15.11 1.38
N ALA A 143 2.60 -14.25 1.53
CA ALA A 143 3.48 -13.88 0.42
C ALA A 143 4.28 -15.07 -0.09
N ALA A 144 4.91 -15.85 0.79
CA ALA A 144 5.70 -17.03 0.44
C ALA A 144 4.84 -18.08 -0.27
N ALA A 145 3.64 -18.36 0.24
CA ALA A 145 2.72 -19.32 -0.37
C ALA A 145 2.28 -18.89 -1.79
N LYS A 146 2.03 -17.59 -1.99
CA LYS A 146 1.61 -17.08 -3.30
C LYS A 146 2.75 -17.02 -4.31
N LEU A 147 3.95 -16.66 -3.88
CA LEU A 147 5.12 -16.52 -4.76
C LEU A 147 5.86 -17.85 -4.99
N GLY A 148 5.65 -18.84 -4.11
CA GLY A 148 6.20 -20.20 -4.26
C GLY A 148 7.73 -20.27 -4.17
N ARG A 149 8.36 -19.35 -3.46
CA ARG A 149 9.83 -19.26 -3.33
C ARG A 149 10.25 -18.59 -2.01
N GLU A 150 11.53 -18.67 -1.68
CA GLU A 150 12.14 -17.86 -0.64
C GLU A 150 12.00 -16.36 -0.98
N LEU A 151 11.72 -15.54 0.03
CA LEU A 151 11.38 -14.14 -0.16
C LEU A 151 12.59 -13.23 0.02
N ASP A 152 12.83 -12.38 -0.95
CA ASP A 152 13.63 -11.16 -0.77
C ASP A 152 12.75 -10.09 -0.09
N VAL A 153 13.13 -9.63 1.09
CA VAL A 153 12.33 -8.68 1.88
C VAL A 153 13.07 -7.36 2.10
N LEU A 154 12.42 -6.25 1.75
CA LEU A 154 12.87 -4.90 2.07
C LEU A 154 12.06 -4.36 3.26
N ILE A 155 12.73 -3.81 4.27
CA ILE A 155 12.07 -3.12 5.38
C ILE A 155 12.37 -1.63 5.29
N VAL A 156 11.30 -0.82 5.24
CA VAL A 156 11.36 0.65 5.21
C VAL A 156 10.63 1.20 6.45
N PRO A 157 11.34 1.40 7.57
CA PRO A 157 10.70 1.76 8.85
C PRO A 157 9.90 3.07 8.81
N HIS A 158 10.27 3.99 7.94
CA HIS A 158 9.64 5.30 7.78
C HIS A 158 9.23 5.53 6.32
N ALA A 159 8.24 4.76 5.86
CA ALA A 159 7.84 4.74 4.44
C ALA A 159 7.38 6.09 3.88
N LEU A 160 6.92 7.02 4.73
CA LEU A 160 6.53 8.37 4.30
C LEU A 160 7.70 9.35 4.20
N LEU A 161 8.85 9.01 4.78
CA LEU A 161 10.04 9.86 4.84
C LEU A 161 11.23 9.26 4.09
N THR A 162 11.02 8.13 3.43
CA THR A 162 12.07 7.42 2.69
C THR A 162 11.64 7.26 1.24
N LEU A 163 12.52 7.67 0.32
CA LEU A 163 12.34 7.47 -1.11
C LEU A 163 13.39 6.43 -1.59
N PRO A 164 13.04 5.15 -1.67
CA PRO A 164 13.95 4.13 -2.17
C PRO A 164 14.22 4.33 -3.66
N ILE A 165 15.49 4.27 -4.05
CA ILE A 165 15.94 4.40 -5.44
C ILE A 165 16.57 3.08 -5.87
N VAL A 166 15.86 2.32 -6.69
CA VAL A 166 16.31 1.02 -7.21
C VAL A 166 17.45 1.22 -8.21
N GLY A 167 18.54 0.46 -8.04
CA GLY A 167 19.71 0.52 -8.92
C GLY A 167 20.54 1.79 -8.73
N GLY A 168 20.33 2.55 -7.65
CA GLY A 168 21.17 3.66 -7.24
C GLY A 168 22.50 3.12 -6.70
N ALA A 169 23.57 3.32 -7.44
CA ALA A 169 24.94 3.11 -6.98
C ALA A 169 25.47 4.42 -6.39
#